data_4c4aa5246a3844819dabe1222895400b
#
_entry.id   4c4aa5246a3844819dabe1222895400b
#
_cell.length_a   1.000
_cell.length_b   1.000
_cell.length_c   1.000
_cell.angle_alpha   90.00
_cell.angle_beta   90.00
_cell.angle_gamma   90.00
#
_symmetry.space_group_name_H-M   'P 1'
#
loop_
_entity.id
_entity.type
_entity.pdbx_description
1 polymer ?
#
loop_
_entity_poly.entity_id
_entity_poly.type
_entity_poly.pdbx_seq_one_letter_code
_entity_poly.pdbx_strand_id
1 'polypeptide(L)'
;MKTRFFILITITLSIATLTSCTNTASQPTHTVKLVGAMKNVMWKGELDGTINLDTIANKKNLYGLGPVEFLAGEILIIDGKSYQSSLVTDTSMQVEETYHIKAPFFGYANISRWQEQVLPDSIQTIQQLEAYLNAITKTLPRPFLFKLSGVVEQATIHIVNLPKGSKVSSPTEAHTGQVNYSLTDEPADIIGFFSTSHKAIFTHHDTYLHMHLITTNRKKMGHLDKVILKAPMKLYLPVNR
;
A
#
# COMPACT_ATOMS: atom_id res chain seq x y z
N MET A 1 50.31 -60.72 -54.12
CA MET A 1 50.23 -59.39 -53.45
C MET A 1 48.78 -59.05 -53.26
N LYS A 2 48.27 -59.05 -52.03
CA LYS A 2 46.86 -58.71 -51.70
C LYS A 2 46.89 -57.39 -51.00
N THR A 3 46.41 -56.31 -51.63
CA THR A 3 46.31 -54.96 -51.10
C THR A 3 45.02 -54.86 -50.30
N ARG A 4 45.15 -54.61 -48.98
CA ARG A 4 44.00 -54.38 -48.09
C ARG A 4 43.71 -52.86 -48.07
N PHE A 5 42.48 -52.46 -48.45
CA PHE A 5 41.98 -51.14 -48.35
C PHE A 5 41.37 -51.00 -46.92
N PHE A 6 41.89 -50.06 -46.17
CA PHE A 6 41.27 -49.64 -44.89
C PHE A 6 40.29 -48.47 -45.12
N ILE A 7 39.05 -48.68 -44.91
CA ILE A 7 38.04 -47.60 -44.92
C ILE A 7 37.99 -47.00 -43.52
N LEU A 8 38.38 -45.71 -43.40
CA LEU A 8 38.25 -44.91 -42.18
C LEU A 8 36.86 -44.33 -42.18
N ILE A 9 35.98 -44.76 -41.22
CA ILE A 9 34.67 -44.18 -41.00
C ILE A 9 34.84 -43.07 -39.93
N THR A 10 34.73 -41.82 -40.35
CA THR A 10 34.68 -40.65 -39.46
C THR A 10 33.26 -40.45 -39.00
N ILE A 11 32.99 -40.72 -37.71
CA ILE A 11 31.71 -40.43 -37.05
C ILE A 11 31.75 -38.98 -36.61
N THR A 12 31.01 -38.09 -37.27
CA THR A 12 30.77 -36.72 -36.86
C THR A 12 29.67 -36.69 -35.81
N LEU A 13 30.07 -36.43 -34.56
CA LEU A 13 29.14 -36.26 -33.44
C LEU A 13 28.56 -34.83 -33.49
N SER A 14 27.30 -34.70 -33.96
CA SER A 14 26.56 -33.43 -33.93
C SER A 14 26.04 -33.17 -32.53
N ILE A 15 26.64 -32.22 -31.82
CA ILE A 15 26.17 -31.72 -30.53
C ILE A 15 25.02 -30.74 -30.81
N ALA A 16 23.78 -31.18 -30.60
CA ALA A 16 22.61 -30.30 -30.61
C ALA A 16 22.57 -29.52 -29.28
N THR A 17 22.91 -28.23 -29.31
CA THR A 17 22.74 -27.31 -28.18
C THR A 17 21.25 -26.98 -28.02
N LEU A 18 20.60 -27.60 -27.04
CA LEU A 18 19.27 -27.22 -26.60
C LEU A 18 19.34 -25.86 -25.87
N THR A 19 19.04 -24.79 -26.61
CA THR A 19 18.82 -23.45 -26.00
C THR A 19 17.51 -23.49 -25.23
N SER A 20 17.57 -23.76 -23.93
CA SER A 20 16.42 -23.62 -23.04
C SER A 20 16.11 -22.14 -22.91
N CYS A 21 15.08 -21.65 -23.62
CA CYS A 21 14.46 -20.37 -23.33
C CYS A 21 13.75 -20.48 -21.98
N THR A 22 14.40 -20.07 -20.92
CA THR A 22 13.71 -19.82 -19.65
C THR A 22 12.77 -18.63 -19.86
N ASN A 23 11.49 -18.91 -20.09
CA ASN A 23 10.43 -17.92 -19.95
C ASN A 23 10.43 -17.46 -18.49
N THR A 24 11.20 -16.44 -18.19
CA THR A 24 11.05 -15.69 -16.93
C THR A 24 9.72 -14.98 -17.06
N ALA A 25 8.65 -15.57 -16.52
CA ALA A 25 7.38 -14.89 -16.34
C ALA A 25 7.70 -13.60 -15.59
N SER A 26 7.56 -12.46 -16.26
CA SER A 26 7.78 -11.15 -15.63
C SER A 26 6.79 -11.07 -14.47
N GLN A 27 7.31 -10.99 -13.24
CA GLN A 27 6.52 -10.75 -12.06
C GLN A 27 5.63 -9.52 -12.31
N PRO A 28 4.34 -9.56 -11.95
CA PRO A 28 3.46 -8.42 -12.15
C PRO A 28 4.10 -7.19 -11.51
N THR A 29 4.22 -6.11 -12.29
CA THR A 29 4.98 -4.90 -11.95
C THR A 29 4.45 -4.10 -10.76
N HIS A 30 3.43 -4.63 -10.04
CA HIS A 30 2.77 -3.96 -8.90
C HIS A 30 2.40 -4.93 -7.77
N THR A 31 3.22 -5.93 -7.52
CA THR A 31 2.98 -6.85 -6.40
C THR A 31 3.00 -6.06 -5.09
N VAL A 32 1.88 -6.06 -4.38
CA VAL A 32 1.79 -5.49 -3.04
C VAL A 32 2.55 -6.40 -2.08
N LYS A 33 3.46 -5.80 -1.32
CA LYS A 33 4.17 -6.45 -0.23
C LYS A 33 3.48 -6.07 1.07
N LEU A 34 3.13 -7.06 1.87
CA LEU A 34 2.56 -6.91 3.21
C LEU A 34 3.56 -7.43 4.23
N VAL A 35 3.87 -6.63 5.25
CA VAL A 35 4.76 -6.99 6.36
C VAL A 35 4.00 -6.80 7.66
N GLY A 36 4.06 -7.76 8.56
CA GLY A 36 3.23 -7.77 9.76
C GLY A 36 1.75 -7.98 9.47
N ALA A 37 0.90 -7.86 10.49
CA ALA A 37 -0.54 -7.95 10.34
C ALA A 37 -1.28 -7.10 11.38
N MET A 38 -2.30 -6.36 10.96
CA MET A 38 -3.13 -5.53 11.83
C MET A 38 -3.68 -6.32 13.03
N LYS A 39 -4.17 -7.56 12.82
CA LYS A 39 -4.69 -8.41 13.90
C LYS A 39 -3.66 -8.71 15.00
N ASN A 40 -2.38 -8.81 14.64
CA ASN A 40 -1.33 -9.06 15.64
C ASN A 40 -1.13 -7.83 16.53
N VAL A 41 -1.18 -6.64 15.94
CA VAL A 41 -1.11 -5.36 16.67
C VAL A 41 -2.33 -5.18 17.55
N MET A 42 -3.54 -5.30 16.97
CA MET A 42 -4.80 -4.95 17.62
C MET A 42 -5.26 -5.97 18.69
N TRP A 43 -4.91 -7.26 18.56
CA TRP A 43 -5.38 -8.32 19.48
C TRP A 43 -4.29 -9.02 20.27
N LYS A 44 -3.01 -8.88 19.85
CA LYS A 44 -1.89 -9.52 20.54
C LYS A 44 -0.89 -8.52 21.11
N GLY A 45 -1.06 -7.23 20.84
CA GLY A 45 -0.16 -6.19 21.30
C GLY A 45 1.26 -6.27 20.74
N GLU A 46 1.43 -6.82 19.52
CA GLU A 46 2.72 -6.86 18.82
C GLU A 46 2.99 -5.46 18.22
N LEU A 47 3.41 -4.51 19.06
CA LEU A 47 3.51 -3.10 18.72
C LEU A 47 4.88 -2.70 18.14
N ASP A 48 5.90 -3.55 18.31
CA ASP A 48 7.25 -3.29 17.81
C ASP A 48 7.29 -3.28 16.28
N GLY A 49 8.18 -2.48 15.71
CA GLY A 49 8.36 -2.38 14.27
C GLY A 49 8.84 -3.68 13.63
N THR A 50 8.04 -4.27 12.74
CA THR A 50 8.39 -5.46 11.95
C THR A 50 9.14 -5.09 10.67
N ILE A 51 9.04 -3.84 10.24
CA ILE A 51 9.78 -3.29 9.10
C ILE A 51 10.36 -1.93 9.46
N ASN A 52 11.63 -1.71 9.07
CA ASN A 52 12.25 -0.39 9.03
C ASN A 52 12.16 0.12 7.58
N LEU A 53 11.52 1.27 7.35
CA LEU A 53 11.28 1.80 6.01
C LEU A 53 12.58 2.20 5.29
N ASP A 54 13.65 2.52 6.03
CA ASP A 54 14.99 2.76 5.45
C ASP A 54 15.49 1.56 4.65
N THR A 55 15.10 0.34 5.04
CA THR A 55 15.55 -0.91 4.40
C THR A 55 14.84 -1.20 3.07
N ILE A 56 13.81 -0.44 2.69
CA ILE A 56 13.16 -0.57 1.39
C ILE A 56 14.12 -0.06 0.32
N ALA A 57 14.75 -0.96 -0.43
CA ALA A 57 15.82 -0.62 -1.36
C ALA A 57 15.33 0.23 -2.55
N ASN A 58 14.18 -0.12 -3.14
CA ASN A 58 13.62 0.62 -4.29
C ASN A 58 12.54 1.60 -3.83
N LYS A 59 12.89 2.88 -3.75
CA LYS A 59 11.98 3.98 -3.39
C LYS A 59 11.31 4.66 -4.60
N LYS A 60 11.72 4.32 -5.83
CA LYS A 60 11.15 4.90 -7.05
C LYS A 60 9.71 4.43 -7.26
N ASN A 61 8.78 5.38 -7.45
CA ASN A 61 7.34 5.11 -7.61
C ASN A 61 6.80 4.22 -6.47
N LEU A 62 7.34 4.36 -5.26
CA LEU A 62 6.92 3.62 -4.09
C LEU A 62 5.69 4.29 -3.47
N TYR A 63 4.71 3.47 -3.11
CA TYR A 63 3.51 3.86 -2.38
C TYR A 63 3.30 2.88 -1.24
N GLY A 64 2.83 3.36 -0.10
CA GLY A 64 2.60 2.49 1.05
C GLY A 64 1.95 3.22 2.20
N LEU A 65 1.40 2.46 3.16
CA LEU A 65 0.79 3.02 4.36
C LEU A 65 0.78 2.01 5.51
N GLY A 66 0.63 2.52 6.71
CA GLY A 66 0.53 1.78 7.96
C GLY A 66 0.79 2.70 9.16
N PRO A 67 0.66 2.22 10.39
CA PRO A 67 0.97 3.00 11.58
C PRO A 67 2.47 3.02 11.90
N VAL A 68 2.90 4.01 12.65
CA VAL A 68 4.22 4.04 13.29
C VAL A 68 4.28 2.96 14.37
N GLU A 69 5.47 2.39 14.63
CA GLU A 69 5.68 1.45 15.74
C GLU A 69 5.14 2.03 17.06
N PHE A 70 4.66 1.14 17.94
CA PHE A 70 3.97 1.48 19.20
C PHE A 70 2.69 2.30 19.01
N LEU A 71 2.12 2.32 17.79
CA LEU A 71 0.95 3.15 17.44
C LEU A 71 1.17 4.63 17.80
N ALA A 72 2.35 5.16 17.49
CA ALA A 72 2.78 6.52 17.83
C ALA A 72 2.59 7.52 16.68
N GLY A 73 1.73 7.22 15.70
CA GLY A 73 1.48 8.04 14.52
C GLY A 73 1.11 7.23 13.29
N GLU A 74 0.95 7.93 12.16
CA GLU A 74 0.61 7.31 10.88
C GLU A 74 1.72 7.50 9.86
N ILE A 75 1.80 6.59 8.88
CA ILE A 75 2.79 6.60 7.79
C ILE A 75 2.07 6.57 6.46
N LEU A 76 2.52 7.41 5.53
CA LEU A 76 2.10 7.39 4.15
C LEU A 76 3.30 7.58 3.22
N ILE A 77 3.51 6.66 2.29
CA ILE A 77 4.46 6.84 1.19
C ILE A 77 3.68 7.14 -0.09
N ILE A 78 4.04 8.23 -0.75
CA ILE A 78 3.47 8.64 -2.02
C ILE A 78 4.59 9.04 -2.98
N ASP A 79 4.66 8.36 -4.12
CA ASP A 79 5.66 8.57 -5.18
C ASP A 79 7.10 8.63 -4.66
N GLY A 80 7.45 7.69 -3.78
CA GLY A 80 8.81 7.57 -3.23
C GLY A 80 9.15 8.57 -2.12
N LYS A 81 8.20 9.38 -1.63
CA LYS A 81 8.34 10.24 -0.47
C LYS A 81 7.57 9.66 0.70
N SER A 82 8.25 9.45 1.81
CA SER A 82 7.67 8.90 3.03
C SER A 82 7.34 10.03 4.01
N TYR A 83 6.10 10.06 4.48
CA TYR A 83 5.61 11.03 5.45
C TYR A 83 5.19 10.30 6.72
N GLN A 84 5.53 10.88 7.86
CA GLN A 84 5.03 10.50 9.18
C GLN A 84 4.15 11.62 9.71
N SER A 85 2.98 11.31 10.25
CA SER A 85 2.23 12.24 11.08
C SER A 85 2.28 11.82 12.54
N SER A 86 2.39 12.79 13.42
CA SER A 86 2.37 12.63 14.88
C SER A 86 1.62 13.78 15.54
N LEU A 87 1.14 13.54 16.75
CA LEU A 87 0.50 14.60 17.54
C LEU A 87 1.53 15.58 18.06
N VAL A 88 1.19 16.87 18.00
CA VAL A 88 1.89 17.94 18.72
C VAL A 88 1.04 18.35 19.93
N THR A 89 -0.27 18.50 19.73
CA THR A 89 -1.28 18.71 20.74
C THR A 89 -2.56 17.98 20.33
N ASP A 90 -3.59 17.93 21.18
CA ASP A 90 -4.89 17.33 20.86
C ASP A 90 -5.60 17.98 19.66
N THR A 91 -5.15 19.16 19.22
CA THR A 91 -5.71 19.91 18.10
C THR A 91 -4.74 20.13 16.94
N SER A 92 -3.48 19.75 17.08
CA SER A 92 -2.45 19.98 16.08
C SER A 92 -1.57 18.75 15.84
N MET A 93 -1.23 18.52 14.59
CA MET A 93 -0.32 17.48 14.16
C MET A 93 0.92 18.07 13.48
N GLN A 94 1.99 17.29 13.44
CA GLN A 94 3.14 17.50 12.60
C GLN A 94 3.16 16.44 11.50
N VAL A 95 3.49 16.86 10.28
CA VAL A 95 3.77 15.95 9.15
C VAL A 95 5.22 16.17 8.75
N GLU A 96 6.02 15.12 8.81
CA GLU A 96 7.45 15.13 8.52
C GLU A 96 7.78 14.19 7.35
N GLU A 97 8.63 14.64 6.41
CA GLU A 97 9.14 13.78 5.34
C GLU A 97 10.37 13.01 5.85
N THR A 98 10.23 11.71 6.10
CA THR A 98 11.31 10.86 6.62
C THR A 98 11.10 9.39 6.23
N TYR A 99 12.20 8.64 6.08
CA TYR A 99 12.23 7.18 5.99
C TYR A 99 12.72 6.52 7.28
N HIS A 100 13.20 7.31 8.23
CA HIS A 100 13.72 6.79 9.51
C HIS A 100 12.57 6.42 10.45
N ILE A 101 11.76 5.47 10.03
CA ILE A 101 10.52 5.07 10.67
C ILE A 101 10.43 3.54 10.65
N LYS A 102 9.83 2.98 11.70
CA LYS A 102 9.43 1.58 11.75
C LYS A 102 7.92 1.45 11.86
N ALA A 103 7.40 0.36 11.32
CA ALA A 103 5.97 0.03 11.37
C ALA A 103 5.76 -1.39 11.89
N PRO A 104 4.73 -1.65 12.75
CA PRO A 104 4.39 -3.00 13.21
C PRO A 104 3.64 -3.79 12.14
N PHE A 105 2.94 -3.13 11.22
CA PHE A 105 2.46 -3.69 9.96
C PHE A 105 2.48 -2.61 8.89
N PHE A 106 2.78 -3.01 7.66
CA PHE A 106 2.93 -2.07 6.56
C PHE A 106 2.64 -2.73 5.22
N GLY A 107 1.88 -2.03 4.37
CA GLY A 107 1.69 -2.43 2.99
C GLY A 107 2.38 -1.46 2.04
N TYR A 108 3.02 -1.96 0.98
CA TYR A 108 3.64 -1.12 -0.02
C TYR A 108 3.76 -1.79 -1.38
N ALA A 109 3.85 -0.98 -2.42
CA ALA A 109 4.10 -1.43 -3.80
C ALA A 109 4.82 -0.34 -4.60
N ASN A 110 5.60 -0.75 -5.60
CA ASN A 110 6.13 0.18 -6.61
C ASN A 110 5.18 0.19 -7.81
N ILE A 111 4.56 1.33 -8.11
CA ILE A 111 3.60 1.48 -9.21
C ILE A 111 4.21 2.37 -10.28
N SER A 112 4.75 1.76 -11.32
CA SER A 112 5.46 2.49 -12.39
C SER A 112 4.52 3.19 -13.38
N ARG A 113 3.26 2.72 -13.49
CA ARG A 113 2.27 3.28 -14.41
C ARG A 113 0.87 3.19 -13.82
N TRP A 114 0.14 4.29 -13.96
CA TRP A 114 -1.23 4.45 -13.54
C TRP A 114 -2.16 4.58 -14.75
N GLN A 115 -3.32 3.97 -14.67
CA GLN A 115 -4.48 4.31 -15.48
C GLN A 115 -5.27 5.35 -14.71
N GLU A 116 -5.29 6.58 -15.21
CA GLU A 116 -6.09 7.67 -14.67
C GLU A 116 -7.51 7.62 -15.27
N GLN A 117 -8.50 7.84 -14.44
CA GLN A 117 -9.90 8.04 -14.85
C GLN A 117 -10.60 9.00 -13.89
N VAL A 118 -11.65 9.65 -14.34
CA VAL A 118 -12.51 10.44 -13.45
C VAL A 118 -13.43 9.47 -12.73
N LEU A 119 -13.50 9.60 -11.40
CA LEU A 119 -14.45 8.86 -10.58
C LEU A 119 -15.86 9.38 -10.88
N PRO A 120 -16.88 8.51 -11.07
CA PRO A 120 -18.24 8.97 -11.25
C PRO A 120 -18.71 9.84 -10.07
N ASP A 121 -19.41 10.93 -10.34
CA ASP A 121 -19.85 11.91 -9.32
C ASP A 121 -20.79 11.30 -8.25
N SER A 122 -21.44 10.18 -8.58
CA SER A 122 -22.25 9.40 -7.63
C SER A 122 -21.43 8.65 -6.58
N ILE A 123 -20.11 8.54 -6.75
CA ILE A 123 -19.22 7.85 -5.80
C ILE A 123 -18.62 8.89 -4.86
N GLN A 124 -19.25 9.06 -3.70
CA GLN A 124 -18.87 10.09 -2.72
C GLN A 124 -18.38 9.51 -1.39
N THR A 125 -18.85 8.32 -1.00
CA THR A 125 -18.53 7.72 0.29
C THR A 125 -17.59 6.53 0.16
N ILE A 126 -16.98 6.10 1.28
CA ILE A 126 -16.12 4.91 1.36
C ILE A 126 -16.86 3.67 0.87
N GLN A 127 -18.11 3.48 1.27
CA GLN A 127 -18.93 2.32 0.89
C GLN A 127 -19.22 2.29 -0.62
N GLN A 128 -19.53 3.46 -1.21
CA GLN A 128 -19.72 3.57 -2.65
C GLN A 128 -18.43 3.32 -3.43
N LEU A 129 -17.30 3.85 -2.92
CA LEU A 129 -15.97 3.61 -3.48
C LEU A 129 -15.59 2.13 -3.44
N GLU A 130 -15.83 1.46 -2.31
CA GLU A 130 -15.57 0.03 -2.15
C GLU A 130 -16.38 -0.80 -3.17
N ALA A 131 -17.68 -0.56 -3.26
CA ALA A 131 -18.54 -1.24 -4.22
C ALA A 131 -18.11 -0.99 -5.67
N TYR A 132 -17.78 0.25 -6.02
CA TYR A 132 -17.31 0.64 -7.34
C TYR A 132 -15.99 -0.04 -7.69
N LEU A 133 -14.97 0.03 -6.81
CA LEU A 133 -13.69 -0.63 -7.02
C LEU A 133 -13.87 -2.14 -7.19
N ASN A 134 -14.70 -2.78 -6.36
CA ASN A 134 -14.98 -4.21 -6.48
C ASN A 134 -15.60 -4.57 -7.83
N ALA A 135 -16.47 -3.71 -8.37
CA ALA A 135 -17.12 -3.93 -9.65
C ALA A 135 -16.17 -3.80 -10.85
N ILE A 136 -15.33 -2.76 -10.87
CA ILE A 136 -14.50 -2.42 -12.04
C ILE A 136 -13.12 -3.12 -12.05
N THR A 137 -12.66 -3.67 -10.93
CA THR A 137 -11.31 -4.24 -10.80
C THR A 137 -11.31 -5.78 -10.66
N LYS A 138 -12.30 -6.48 -11.24
CA LYS A 138 -12.42 -7.95 -11.14
C LYS A 138 -11.20 -8.72 -11.63
N THR A 139 -10.47 -8.15 -12.59
CA THR A 139 -9.29 -8.76 -13.21
C THR A 139 -7.97 -8.37 -12.53
N LEU A 140 -7.98 -7.40 -11.61
CA LEU A 140 -6.77 -7.02 -10.86
C LEU A 140 -6.48 -8.04 -9.77
N PRO A 141 -5.21 -8.46 -9.58
CA PRO A 141 -4.81 -9.27 -8.42
C PRO A 141 -5.15 -8.57 -7.10
N ARG A 142 -5.44 -9.33 -6.06
CA ARG A 142 -5.68 -8.84 -4.70
C ARG A 142 -4.49 -9.18 -3.78
N PRO A 143 -4.04 -8.27 -2.91
CA PRO A 143 -4.43 -6.86 -2.81
C PRO A 143 -3.88 -6.02 -3.95
N PHE A 144 -4.49 -4.90 -4.27
CA PHE A 144 -3.91 -3.87 -5.11
C PHE A 144 -3.95 -2.50 -4.43
N LEU A 145 -3.05 -1.62 -4.85
CA LEU A 145 -2.97 -0.23 -4.41
C LEU A 145 -3.67 0.67 -5.41
N PHE A 146 -4.40 1.67 -4.94
CA PHE A 146 -5.01 2.72 -5.76
C PHE A 146 -4.72 4.10 -5.17
N LYS A 147 -4.93 5.13 -5.98
CA LYS A 147 -4.81 6.52 -5.55
C LYS A 147 -6.04 7.30 -5.98
N LEU A 148 -6.52 8.20 -5.10
CA LEU A 148 -7.44 9.27 -5.44
C LEU A 148 -6.71 10.61 -5.34
N SER A 149 -7.09 11.57 -6.18
CA SER A 149 -6.56 12.95 -6.13
C SER A 149 -7.66 13.94 -6.51
N GLY A 150 -7.89 14.92 -5.67
CA GLY A 150 -8.93 15.93 -5.85
C GLY A 150 -9.25 16.66 -4.56
N VAL A 151 -10.47 17.17 -4.45
CA VAL A 151 -10.94 17.84 -3.24
C VAL A 151 -11.82 16.90 -2.44
N VAL A 152 -11.60 16.80 -1.14
CA VAL A 152 -12.57 16.19 -0.22
C VAL A 152 -13.49 17.30 0.29
N GLU A 153 -14.81 17.12 0.11
CA GLU A 153 -15.81 18.05 0.67
C GLU A 153 -15.77 17.98 2.19
N GLN A 154 -15.77 16.75 2.72
CA GLN A 154 -15.60 16.46 4.14
C GLN A 154 -14.74 15.20 4.30
N ALA A 155 -13.86 15.19 5.28
CA ALA A 155 -13.17 13.98 5.70
C ALA A 155 -12.91 13.99 7.21
N THR A 156 -12.90 12.80 7.80
CA THR A 156 -12.36 12.56 9.13
C THR A 156 -11.15 11.68 8.97
N ILE A 157 -10.02 12.17 9.44
CA ILE A 157 -8.78 11.38 9.54
C ILE A 157 -8.41 11.25 11.02
N HIS A 158 -7.70 10.17 11.36
CA HIS A 158 -7.14 10.06 12.70
C HIS A 158 -5.63 9.81 12.69
N ILE A 159 -5.02 10.11 13.81
CA ILE A 159 -3.66 9.70 14.16
C ILE A 159 -3.76 8.84 15.42
N VAL A 160 -3.27 7.60 15.34
CA VAL A 160 -3.07 6.77 16.54
C VAL A 160 -1.97 7.36 17.39
N ASN A 161 -2.18 7.38 18.71
CA ASN A 161 -1.22 7.93 19.67
C ASN A 161 -1.32 7.17 21.00
N LEU A 162 -0.97 5.90 20.95
CA LEU A 162 -1.07 5.02 22.11
C LEU A 162 -0.10 5.50 23.22
N PRO A 163 -0.57 5.71 24.46
CA PRO A 163 0.30 6.10 25.56
C PRO A 163 1.44 5.08 25.76
N LYS A 164 2.65 5.58 25.96
CA LYS A 164 3.85 4.75 26.13
C LYS A 164 3.68 3.74 27.26
N GLY A 165 3.99 2.47 26.97
CA GLY A 165 3.87 1.37 27.94
C GLY A 165 2.48 0.76 28.02
N SER A 166 1.51 1.18 27.19
CA SER A 166 0.19 0.56 27.10
C SER A 166 0.30 -0.88 26.64
N LYS A 167 -0.62 -1.70 27.14
CA LYS A 167 -0.83 -3.07 26.63
C LYS A 167 -2.07 -3.04 25.73
N VAL A 168 -2.03 -3.85 24.67
CA VAL A 168 -3.13 -3.94 23.70
C VAL A 168 -3.53 -5.39 23.55
N SER A 169 -4.83 -5.64 23.73
CA SER A 169 -5.49 -6.95 23.55
C SER A 169 -6.80 -6.83 22.76
N SER A 170 -7.18 -5.60 22.40
CA SER A 170 -8.39 -5.29 21.63
C SER A 170 -8.19 -4.05 20.76
N PRO A 171 -8.96 -3.90 19.65
CA PRO A 171 -8.96 -2.68 18.84
C PRO A 171 -9.28 -1.42 19.64
N THR A 172 -10.18 -1.51 20.61
CA THR A 172 -10.53 -0.36 21.49
C THR A 172 -9.33 0.12 22.29
N GLU A 173 -8.54 -0.80 22.83
CA GLU A 173 -7.31 -0.45 23.56
C GLU A 173 -6.23 0.10 22.60
N ALA A 174 -6.11 -0.45 21.39
CA ALA A 174 -5.18 0.04 20.37
C ALA A 174 -5.45 1.49 19.96
N HIS A 175 -6.72 1.94 20.02
CA HIS A 175 -7.12 3.29 19.67
C HIS A 175 -7.15 4.26 20.88
N THR A 176 -6.64 3.82 22.06
CA THR A 176 -6.48 4.71 23.21
C THR A 176 -5.52 5.86 22.87
N GLY A 177 -5.94 7.11 23.11
CA GLY A 177 -5.15 8.30 22.77
C GLY A 177 -5.20 8.71 21.30
N GLN A 178 -6.02 8.03 20.48
CA GLN A 178 -6.28 8.46 19.10
C GLN A 178 -6.90 9.87 19.07
N VAL A 179 -6.46 10.69 18.12
CA VAL A 179 -7.04 12.02 17.88
C VAL A 179 -7.58 12.09 16.46
N ASN A 180 -8.82 12.56 16.34
CA ASN A 180 -9.51 12.73 15.07
C ASN A 180 -9.46 14.19 14.61
N TYR A 181 -9.27 14.39 13.30
CA TYR A 181 -9.25 15.69 12.66
C TYR A 181 -10.29 15.74 11.55
N SER A 182 -11.10 16.81 11.56
CA SER A 182 -12.05 17.09 10.48
C SER A 182 -11.40 17.98 9.43
N LEU A 183 -11.64 17.63 8.16
CA LEU A 183 -11.21 18.38 6.98
C LEU A 183 -12.46 18.80 6.21
N THR A 184 -12.43 20.02 5.65
CA THR A 184 -13.54 20.56 4.84
C THR A 184 -12.95 21.27 3.63
N ASP A 185 -13.43 20.96 2.43
CA ASP A 185 -12.99 21.53 1.14
C ASP A 185 -11.47 21.50 0.94
N GLU A 186 -10.81 20.42 1.38
CA GLU A 186 -9.35 20.29 1.32
C GLU A 186 -8.90 19.54 0.07
N PRO A 187 -7.99 20.13 -0.75
CA PRO A 187 -7.28 19.39 -1.80
C PRO A 187 -6.38 18.32 -1.18
N ALA A 188 -6.53 17.07 -1.60
CA ALA A 188 -5.84 15.94 -1.00
C ALA A 188 -5.52 14.83 -1.99
N ASP A 189 -4.51 14.04 -1.64
CA ASP A 189 -4.24 12.72 -2.19
C ASP A 189 -4.65 11.65 -1.16
N ILE A 190 -5.30 10.59 -1.63
CA ILE A 190 -5.64 9.42 -0.82
C ILE A 190 -4.95 8.22 -1.45
N ILE A 191 -4.15 7.51 -0.66
CA ILE A 191 -3.57 6.23 -1.03
C ILE A 191 -4.35 5.15 -0.30
N GLY A 192 -4.77 4.12 -1.04
CA GLY A 192 -5.54 3.03 -0.47
C GLY A 192 -5.14 1.67 -1.02
N PHE A 193 -5.35 0.66 -0.20
CA PHE A 193 -5.33 -0.73 -0.60
C PHE A 193 -6.74 -1.27 -0.64
N PHE A 194 -7.01 -2.10 -1.64
CA PHE A 194 -8.25 -2.84 -1.77
C PHE A 194 -7.97 -4.34 -1.78
N SER A 195 -8.67 -5.10 -0.92
CA SER A 195 -8.62 -6.55 -0.95
C SER A 195 -9.84 -7.19 -0.31
N THR A 196 -10.45 -8.13 -1.01
CA THR A 196 -11.55 -8.95 -0.49
C THR A 196 -11.09 -10.11 0.40
N SER A 197 -9.76 -10.35 0.51
CA SER A 197 -9.19 -11.51 1.19
C SER A 197 -8.31 -11.18 2.40
N HIS A 198 -8.16 -9.88 2.78
CA HIS A 198 -7.21 -9.44 3.80
C HIS A 198 -7.87 -8.63 4.94
N LYS A 199 -9.17 -8.84 5.22
CA LYS A 199 -9.85 -8.23 6.37
C LYS A 199 -9.12 -8.56 7.67
N ALA A 200 -8.91 -7.54 8.52
CA ALA A 200 -8.17 -7.60 9.77
C ALA A 200 -6.70 -8.05 9.65
N ILE A 201 -6.22 -8.37 8.45
CA ILE A 201 -4.80 -8.64 8.19
C ILE A 201 -4.14 -7.33 7.78
N PHE A 202 -4.70 -6.67 6.78
CA PHE A 202 -4.21 -5.40 6.25
C PHE A 202 -5.31 -4.40 5.89
N THR A 203 -6.49 -4.82 5.48
CA THR A 203 -7.67 -3.95 5.37
C THR A 203 -8.42 -3.94 6.70
N HIS A 204 -9.25 -2.92 6.89
CA HIS A 204 -10.05 -2.78 8.10
C HIS A 204 -10.91 -4.04 8.34
N HIS A 205 -11.37 -4.30 9.57
CA HIS A 205 -12.12 -5.52 9.90
C HIS A 205 -13.53 -5.53 9.28
N ASP A 206 -14.09 -4.39 8.97
CA ASP A 206 -15.45 -4.20 8.42
C ASP A 206 -15.46 -3.79 6.95
N THR A 207 -14.33 -3.36 6.37
CA THR A 207 -14.21 -2.96 4.96
C THR A 207 -13.11 -3.73 4.22
N TYR A 208 -13.15 -3.68 2.88
CA TYR A 208 -12.10 -4.18 2.01
C TYR A 208 -11.01 -3.13 1.71
N LEU A 209 -11.09 -1.99 2.38
CA LEU A 209 -10.22 -0.83 2.17
C LEU A 209 -9.32 -0.57 3.39
N HIS A 210 -8.15 -0.02 3.14
CA HIS A 210 -7.28 0.64 4.10
C HIS A 210 -6.72 1.87 3.42
N MET A 211 -7.01 3.05 3.92
CA MET A 211 -6.71 4.30 3.25
C MET A 211 -6.08 5.31 4.21
N HIS A 212 -5.06 6.03 3.71
CA HIS A 212 -4.53 7.22 4.34
C HIS A 212 -4.73 8.43 3.41
N LEU A 213 -5.03 9.57 3.98
CA LEU A 213 -5.19 10.84 3.30
C LEU A 213 -4.04 11.77 3.69
N ILE A 214 -3.50 12.51 2.70
CA ILE A 214 -2.58 13.62 2.93
C ILE A 214 -3.04 14.84 2.14
N THR A 215 -3.11 16.01 2.77
CA THR A 215 -3.47 17.26 2.08
C THR A 215 -2.36 17.67 1.10
N THR A 216 -2.73 18.35 0.02
CA THR A 216 -1.78 18.77 -1.03
C THR A 216 -0.65 19.66 -0.47
N ASN A 217 -0.95 20.48 0.55
CA ASN A 217 0.05 21.30 1.23
C ASN A 217 0.91 20.53 2.25
N ARG A 218 0.68 19.20 2.41
CA ARG A 218 1.40 18.28 3.32
C ARG A 218 1.33 18.66 4.80
N LYS A 219 0.31 19.42 5.22
CA LYS A 219 0.15 19.86 6.61
C LYS A 219 -0.73 18.94 7.45
N LYS A 220 -1.58 18.12 6.81
CA LYS A 220 -2.45 17.16 7.50
C LYS A 220 -2.36 15.81 6.82
N MET A 221 -2.17 14.76 7.60
CA MET A 221 -2.09 13.37 7.13
C MET A 221 -2.54 12.42 8.24
N GLY A 222 -3.28 11.38 7.87
CA GLY A 222 -3.71 10.34 8.81
C GLY A 222 -4.50 9.23 8.14
N HIS A 223 -4.89 8.25 8.95
CA HIS A 223 -5.82 7.19 8.54
C HIS A 223 -7.19 7.80 8.21
N LEU A 224 -7.81 7.38 7.10
CA LEU A 224 -9.08 7.93 6.63
C LEU A 224 -10.25 7.10 7.14
N ASP A 225 -11.03 7.68 8.06
CA ASP A 225 -12.20 7.03 8.66
C ASP A 225 -13.49 7.28 7.88
N LYS A 226 -13.66 8.53 7.44
CA LYS A 226 -14.87 8.98 6.73
C LYS A 226 -14.49 9.98 5.65
N VAL A 227 -15.23 9.96 4.54
CA VAL A 227 -15.04 10.93 3.47
C VAL A 227 -16.34 11.19 2.72
N ILE A 228 -16.51 12.45 2.29
CA ILE A 228 -17.37 12.87 1.19
C ILE A 228 -16.44 13.43 0.12
N LEU A 229 -16.33 12.70 -0.99
CA LEU A 229 -15.53 13.09 -2.13
C LEU A 229 -16.27 14.17 -2.94
N LYS A 230 -15.55 15.20 -3.39
CA LYS A 230 -16.09 16.28 -4.22
C LYS A 230 -15.71 16.05 -5.69
N ALA A 231 -16.67 16.11 -6.56
CA ALA A 231 -16.42 16.02 -8.00
C ALA A 231 -15.73 17.28 -8.55
N PRO A 232 -14.83 17.16 -9.55
CA PRO A 232 -14.31 15.93 -10.11
C PRO A 232 -13.20 15.33 -9.22
N MET A 233 -13.28 14.02 -8.95
CA MET A 233 -12.25 13.27 -8.26
C MET A 233 -11.55 12.34 -9.27
N LYS A 234 -10.23 12.29 -9.27
CA LYS A 234 -9.43 11.40 -10.11
C LYS A 234 -9.14 10.09 -9.38
N LEU A 235 -9.39 8.97 -10.04
CA LEU A 235 -9.00 7.63 -9.60
C LEU A 235 -7.84 7.12 -10.46
N TYR A 236 -6.84 6.58 -9.80
CA TYR A 236 -5.66 5.98 -10.42
C TYR A 236 -5.59 4.49 -10.04
N LEU A 237 -5.61 3.63 -11.02
CA LEU A 237 -5.47 2.17 -10.86
C LEU A 237 -4.13 1.71 -11.46
N PRO A 238 -3.47 0.70 -10.87
CA PRO A 238 -2.23 0.17 -11.44
C PRO A 238 -2.51 -0.51 -12.77
N VAL A 239 -1.64 -0.26 -13.76
CA VAL A 239 -1.74 -0.90 -15.08
C VAL A 239 -1.03 -2.25 -15.05
N ASN A 240 -1.77 -3.35 -15.13
CA ASN A 240 -1.19 -4.66 -15.38
C ASN A 240 -0.68 -4.73 -16.84
N ARG A 241 0.56 -5.14 -17.03
CA ARG A 241 1.08 -5.52 -18.35
C ARG A 241 0.84 -7.00 -18.59
#